data_3848e0852c4c1dd30ae06c520a2a3d6d
#
_entry.id   3848e0852c4c1dd30ae06c520a2a3d6d
#
_cell.length_a   1.000
_cell.length_b   1.000
_cell.length_c   1.000
_cell.angle_alpha   90.00
_cell.angle_beta   90.00
_cell.angle_gamma   90.00
#
_symmetry.space_group_name_H-M   'P 1'
#
loop_
_entity.id
_entity.type
_entity.pdbx_description
1 polymer ?
#
loop_
_entity_poly.entity_id
_entity_poly.type
_entity_poly.pdbx_seq_one_letter_code
_entity_poly.pdbx_strand_id
1 'polypeptide(L)' 'MVGAGIQDGDLVLIRQQETAEIGDIVVALVDNEVTLKRLGFDEDRKSYYLHPENRRMRDIYVDQLTVQGVAVKVLKDL' A
#
# COMPACT_ATOMS: atom_id res chain seq x y z
N MET A 1 5.91 7.75 -1.86
CA MET A 1 4.46 7.93 -1.69
C MET A 1 4.20 9.35 -1.20
N VAL A 2 3.80 10.22 -2.11
CA VAL A 2 3.70 11.65 -1.81
C VAL A 2 2.52 11.97 -0.89
N GLY A 3 1.36 11.36 -1.15
CA GLY A 3 0.14 11.66 -0.39
C GLY A 3 0.16 11.18 1.05
N ALA A 4 0.93 10.13 1.37
CA ALA A 4 1.09 9.63 2.73
C ALA A 4 2.23 10.31 3.47
N GLY A 5 2.90 11.28 2.83
CA GLY A 5 4.05 11.95 3.42
C GLY A 5 5.34 11.15 3.38
N ILE A 6 5.36 10.03 2.67
CA ILE A 6 6.57 9.21 2.52
C ILE A 6 7.35 9.73 1.32
N GLN A 7 8.61 10.05 1.55
CA GLN A 7 9.50 10.63 0.54
C GLN A 7 10.74 9.78 0.40
N ASP A 8 11.48 10.01 -0.69
CA ASP A 8 12.77 9.36 -0.89
C ASP A 8 13.69 9.66 0.29
N GLY A 9 14.38 8.64 0.76
CA GLY A 9 15.24 8.74 1.92
C GLY A 9 14.57 8.43 3.25
N ASP A 10 13.24 8.44 3.30
CA ASP A 10 12.51 8.04 4.51
C ASP A 10 12.64 6.54 4.75
N LEU A 11 12.65 6.17 6.03
CA LEU A 11 12.60 4.77 6.44
C LEU A 11 11.17 4.42 6.83
N VAL A 12 10.73 3.27 6.35
CA VAL A 12 9.39 2.77 6.69
C VAL A 12 9.56 1.47 7.46
N LEU A 13 9.01 1.44 8.68
CA LEU A 13 9.01 0.22 9.49
C LEU A 13 7.82 -0.64 9.06
N ILE A 14 8.11 -1.85 8.66
CA ILE A 14 7.12 -2.80 8.16
C ILE A 14 6.97 -3.93 9.17
N ARG A 15 5.74 -4.19 9.58
CA ARG A 15 5.41 -5.41 10.32
C ARG A 15 5.12 -6.49 9.30
N GLN A 16 5.86 -7.59 9.37
CA GLN A 16 5.64 -8.72 8.49
C GLN A 16 4.36 -9.44 8.91
N GLN A 17 3.35 -9.41 8.06
CA GLN A 17 2.07 -10.07 8.30
C GLN A 17 1.35 -10.28 6.99
N GLU A 18 0.49 -11.29 6.94
CA GLU A 18 -0.25 -11.64 5.72
C GLU A 18 -1.62 -10.98 5.64
N THR A 19 -2.07 -10.36 6.72
CA THR A 19 -3.36 -9.70 6.79
C THR A 19 -3.20 -8.20 6.95
N ALA A 20 -4.18 -7.44 6.48
CA ALA A 20 -4.19 -5.99 6.59
C ALA A 20 -5.63 -5.49 6.67
N GLU A 21 -5.80 -4.28 7.19
CA GLU A 21 -7.09 -3.62 7.24
C GLU A 21 -7.18 -2.56 6.16
N ILE A 22 -8.40 -2.25 5.75
CA ILE A 22 -8.66 -1.16 4.80
C ILE A 22 -8.12 0.14 5.39
N GLY A 23 -7.38 0.87 4.57
CA GLY A 23 -6.71 2.10 5.00
C GLY A 23 -5.24 1.91 5.37
N ASP A 24 -4.80 0.67 5.57
CA ASP A 24 -3.39 0.40 5.84
C ASP A 24 -2.54 0.63 4.60
N ILE A 25 -1.31 1.06 4.83
CA ILE A 25 -0.29 1.06 3.77
C ILE A 25 0.37 -0.32 3.82
N VAL A 26 0.26 -1.05 2.74
CA VAL A 26 0.71 -2.44 2.67
C VAL A 26 1.87 -2.60 1.71
N VAL A 27 2.72 -3.57 2.03
CA VAL A 27 3.70 -4.11 1.08
C VAL A 27 3.01 -5.27 0.40
N ALA A 28 2.76 -5.15 -0.87
CA ALA A 28 2.01 -6.16 -1.63
C ALA A 28 2.78 -6.58 -2.87
N LEU A 29 2.57 -7.82 -3.26
CA LEU A 29 3.12 -8.36 -4.49
C LEU A 29 2.02 -8.36 -5.55
N VAL A 30 2.26 -7.62 -6.63
CA VAL A 30 1.35 -7.52 -7.77
C VAL A 30 2.16 -7.76 -9.03
N ASP A 31 1.76 -8.75 -9.82
CA ASP A 31 2.43 -9.12 -11.08
C ASP A 31 3.95 -9.30 -10.90
N ASN A 32 4.34 -9.99 -9.84
CA ASN A 32 5.73 -10.26 -9.47
C ASN A 32 6.52 -9.01 -9.09
N GLU A 33 5.84 -7.91 -8.82
CA GLU A 33 6.47 -6.67 -8.41
C GLU A 33 6.02 -6.29 -7.01
N VAL A 34 6.98 -5.95 -6.15
CA VAL A 34 6.72 -5.50 -4.79
C VAL A 34 6.34 -4.03 -4.83
N THR A 35 5.23 -3.68 -4.20
CA THR A 35 4.74 -2.31 -4.17
C THR A 35 4.29 -1.92 -2.77
N LEU A 36 4.41 -0.64 -2.45
CA LEU A 36 3.97 -0.06 -1.19
C LEU A 36 2.80 0.89 -1.50
N LYS A 37 1.60 0.48 -1.18
CA LYS A 37 0.36 1.18 -1.54
C LYS A 37 -0.64 1.13 -0.41
N ARG A 38 -1.64 2.01 -0.47
CA ARG A 38 -2.74 1.99 0.49
C ARG A 38 -3.81 1.01 0.03
N LEU A 39 -4.26 0.17 0.96
CA LEU A 39 -5.29 -0.83 0.68
C LEU A 39 -6.67 -0.22 0.80
N GLY A 40 -7.51 -0.45 -0.20
CA GLY A 40 -8.92 -0.06 -0.20
C GLY A 40 -9.81 -1.19 -0.66
N PHE A 41 -11.12 -1.01 -0.46
CA PHE A 41 -12.12 -1.95 -0.93
C PHE A 41 -13.25 -1.18 -1.61
N ASP A 42 -13.58 -1.58 -2.83
CA ASP A 42 -14.66 -1.01 -3.60
C ASP A 42 -15.90 -1.88 -3.44
N GLU A 43 -16.90 -1.36 -2.74
CA GLU A 43 -18.13 -2.11 -2.47
C GLU A 43 -18.97 -2.35 -3.72
N ASP A 44 -18.93 -1.46 -4.68
CA ASP A 44 -19.67 -1.62 -5.92
C ASP A 44 -19.10 -2.73 -6.79
N ARG A 45 -17.79 -2.83 -6.85
CA ARG A 45 -17.09 -3.88 -7.59
C ARG A 45 -16.86 -5.13 -6.76
N LYS A 46 -17.00 -5.03 -5.44
CA LYS A 46 -16.67 -6.09 -4.47
C LYS A 46 -15.25 -6.59 -4.68
N SER A 47 -14.33 -5.65 -4.82
CA SER A 47 -12.94 -5.94 -5.14
C SER A 47 -12.01 -5.07 -4.31
N TYR A 48 -10.87 -5.62 -3.91
CA TYR A 48 -9.80 -4.83 -3.32
C TYR A 48 -9.09 -4.03 -4.38
N TYR A 49 -8.56 -2.89 -3.98
CA TYR A 49 -7.69 -2.11 -4.84
C TYR A 49 -6.51 -1.56 -4.03
N LEU A 50 -5.45 -1.25 -4.76
CA LEU A 50 -4.27 -0.60 -4.22
C LEU A 50 -4.25 0.83 -4.74
N HIS A 51 -4.27 1.77 -3.80
CA HIS A 51 -4.32 3.18 -4.13
C HIS A 51 -2.91 3.78 -4.04
N PRO A 52 -2.36 4.25 -5.18
CA PRO A 52 -1.13 5.01 -5.15
C PRO A 52 -1.34 6.33 -4.42
N GLU A 53 -0.36 6.74 -3.62
CA GLU A 53 -0.43 8.01 -2.92
C GLU A 53 -0.09 9.20 -3.82
N ASN A 54 -0.07 8.98 -5.12
CA ASN A 54 0.10 10.02 -6.13
C ASN A 54 -1.23 10.24 -6.85
N ARG A 55 -1.77 11.45 -6.77
CA ARG A 55 -3.07 11.81 -7.36
C ARG A 55 -3.17 11.59 -8.86
N ARG A 56 -2.04 11.53 -9.55
CA ARG A 56 -2.00 11.35 -11.01
C ARG A 56 -2.07 9.89 -11.42
N MET A 57 -1.94 8.98 -10.48
CA MET A 57 -1.99 7.55 -10.74
C MET A 57 -3.35 6.99 -10.41
N ARG A 58 -3.76 5.98 -11.15
CA ARG A 58 -5.05 5.32 -10.95
C ARG A 58 -4.95 4.21 -9.92
N ASP A 59 -6.08 3.90 -9.29
CA ASP A 59 -6.20 2.74 -8.43
C ASP A 59 -5.96 1.46 -9.23
N ILE A 60 -5.31 0.50 -8.59
CA ILE A 60 -5.02 -0.80 -9.18
C ILE A 60 -5.98 -1.82 -8.56
N TYR A 61 -6.94 -2.31 -9.32
CA TYR A 61 -7.87 -3.33 -8.87
C TYR A 61 -7.21 -4.70 -9.00
N VAL A 62 -7.35 -5.52 -7.97
CA VAL A 62 -6.68 -6.82 -7.92
C VAL A 62 -7.68 -7.91 -7.59
N ASP A 63 -7.59 -9.03 -8.33
CA ASP A 63 -8.39 -10.22 -8.05
C ASP A 63 -7.82 -11.00 -6.88
N GLN A 64 -6.51 -11.06 -6.81
CA GLN A 64 -5.79 -11.69 -5.72
C GLN A 64 -4.76 -10.72 -5.19
N LEU A 65 -4.69 -10.62 -3.88
CA LEU A 65 -3.77 -9.73 -3.19
C LEU A 65 -2.91 -10.54 -2.24
N THR A 66 -1.60 -10.49 -2.45
CA THR A 66 -0.65 -11.08 -1.52
C THR A 66 -0.03 -9.97 -0.69
N VAL A 67 -0.43 -9.88 0.56
CA VAL A 67 0.12 -8.92 1.51
C VAL A 67 1.35 -9.52 2.17
N GLN A 68 2.46 -8.81 2.15
CA GLN A 68 3.71 -9.24 2.78
C GLN A 68 3.96 -8.51 4.09
N GLY A 69 3.37 -7.35 4.25
CA GLY A 69 3.54 -6.58 5.47
C GLY A 69 2.69 -5.32 5.48
N VAL A 70 2.70 -4.66 6.63
CA VAL A 70 1.96 -3.42 6.84
C VAL A 70 2.92 -2.38 7.40
N ALA A 71 2.83 -1.15 6.88
CA ALA A 71 3.63 -0.04 7.39
C ALA A 71 3.08 0.39 8.75
N VAL A 72 3.93 0.38 9.77
CA VAL A 72 3.53 0.75 11.12
C VAL A 72 4.11 2.09 11.56
N LYS A 73 5.16 2.56 10.92
CA LYS A 73 5.78 3.83 11.26
C LYS A 73 6.63 4.33 10.10
N VAL A 74 6.64 5.64 9.90
CA VAL A 74 7.53 6.30 8.94
C VAL A 74 8.52 7.14 9.73
N LEU A 75 9.81 6.93 9.47
CA LEU A 75 10.90 7.70 10.04
C LEU A 75 11.41 8.66 8.98
N LYS A 76 11.23 9.95 9.25
CA LYS A 76 11.61 10.97 8.28
C LYS A 76 13.11 11.15 8.20
N ASP A 77 13.59 11.42 7.01
CA ASP A 77 14.97 11.81 6.77
C ASP A 77 15.13 13.26 7.22
N LEU A 78 16.06 13.49 8.11
CA LEU A 78 16.29 14.84 8.66
C LEU A 78 17.35 15.60 7.84
#